data_b9db719d0ab9452be47e8d71bbabb1b7
#
_entry.id   b9db719d0ab9452be47e8d71bbabb1b7
#
_cell.length_a   1.000
_cell.length_b   1.000
_cell.length_c   1.000
_cell.angle_alpha   90.00
_cell.angle_beta   90.00
_cell.angle_gamma   90.00
#
_symmetry.space_group_name_H-M   'P 1'
#
loop_
_entity.id
_entity.type
_entity.pdbx_description
1 polymer ?
#
loop_
_entity_poly.entity_id
_entity_poly.type
_entity_poly.pdbx_seq_one_letter_code
_entity_poly.pdbx_strand_id
1 'polypeptide(L)'
;VSKQTGAQIIKQTMEALGISMKNVLQEAHQVQESLNNSARECQNNILEYKRQIEVLEKQTHKFNRQYAQLNDIISLFIQTGN
;
A
#
# COMPACT_ATOMS: atom_id res chain seq x y z
N VAL A 1 -11.48 -24.15 29.14
CA VAL A 1 -12.33 -22.97 29.38
C VAL A 1 -12.80 -22.44 28.03
N SER A 2 -14.11 -22.27 27.90
CA SER A 2 -14.68 -21.72 26.66
C SER A 2 -14.32 -20.24 26.52
N LYS A 3 -14.39 -19.73 25.30
CA LYS A 3 -14.22 -18.31 25.01
C LYS A 3 -15.21 -17.44 25.80
N GLN A 4 -16.45 -17.90 25.92
CA GLN A 4 -17.49 -17.21 26.68
C GLN A 4 -17.15 -17.13 28.17
N THR A 5 -16.69 -18.22 28.75
CA THR A 5 -16.25 -18.25 30.16
C THR A 5 -15.03 -17.36 30.39
N GLY A 6 -14.04 -17.42 29.47
CA GLY A 6 -12.87 -16.55 29.54
C GLY A 6 -13.24 -15.08 29.46
N ALA A 7 -14.13 -14.70 28.52
CA ALA A 7 -14.62 -13.33 28.38
C ALA A 7 -15.39 -12.86 29.64
N GLN A 8 -16.19 -13.75 30.24
CA GLN A 8 -16.92 -13.44 31.46
C GLN A 8 -16.00 -13.17 32.64
N ILE A 9 -14.92 -13.96 32.78
CA ILE A 9 -13.92 -13.77 33.84
C ILE A 9 -13.22 -12.42 33.66
N ILE A 10 -12.82 -12.09 32.43
CA ILE A 10 -12.17 -10.81 32.10
C ILE A 10 -13.11 -9.64 32.44
N LYS A 11 -14.37 -9.73 32.04
CA LYS A 11 -15.37 -8.71 32.32
C LYS A 11 -15.54 -8.48 33.82
N GLN A 12 -15.69 -9.57 34.61
CA GLN A 12 -15.83 -9.48 36.05
C GLN A 12 -14.59 -8.89 36.72
N THR A 13 -13.40 -9.26 36.26
CA THR A 13 -12.13 -8.72 36.77
C THR A 13 -12.04 -7.23 36.51
N MET A 14 -12.39 -6.78 35.30
CA MET A 14 -12.39 -5.36 34.95
C MET A 14 -13.40 -4.56 35.78
N GLU A 15 -14.61 -5.08 35.96
CA GLU A 15 -15.65 -4.46 36.80
C GLU A 15 -15.16 -4.32 38.25
N ALA A 16 -14.52 -5.36 38.79
CA ALA A 16 -13.94 -5.33 40.14
C ALA A 16 -12.86 -4.26 40.30
N LEU A 17 -12.11 -3.95 39.21
CA LEU A 17 -11.09 -2.91 39.19
C LEU A 17 -11.63 -1.53 38.82
N GLY A 18 -12.95 -1.40 38.64
CA GLY A 18 -13.56 -0.13 38.24
C GLY A 18 -13.33 0.24 36.76
N ILE A 19 -12.91 -0.70 35.93
CA ILE A 19 -12.68 -0.48 34.50
C ILE A 19 -13.98 -0.75 33.75
N SER A 20 -14.42 0.22 32.96
CA SER A 20 -15.60 0.07 32.11
C SER A 20 -15.28 -0.74 30.85
N MET A 21 -15.86 -1.94 30.75
CA MET A 21 -15.75 -2.79 29.57
C MET A 21 -16.29 -2.08 28.33
N LYS A 22 -17.36 -1.32 28.48
CA LYS A 22 -17.94 -0.54 27.37
C LYS A 22 -16.94 0.47 26.80
N ASN A 23 -16.24 1.19 27.67
CA ASN A 23 -15.24 2.17 27.24
C ASN A 23 -14.04 1.49 26.55
N VAL A 24 -13.58 0.36 27.10
CA VAL A 24 -12.49 -0.42 26.48
C VAL A 24 -12.88 -0.88 25.08
N LEU A 25 -14.10 -1.38 24.92
CA LEU A 25 -14.61 -1.81 23.61
C LEU A 25 -14.73 -0.65 22.63
N GLN A 26 -15.20 0.52 23.09
CA GLN A 26 -15.28 1.71 22.24
C GLN A 26 -13.91 2.14 21.75
N GLU A 27 -12.93 2.19 22.63
CA GLU A 27 -11.55 2.52 22.26
C GLU A 27 -10.96 1.50 21.29
N ALA A 28 -11.20 0.21 21.53
CA ALA A 28 -10.76 -0.86 20.64
C ALA A 28 -11.38 -0.72 19.23
N HIS A 29 -12.67 -0.40 19.15
CA HIS A 29 -13.32 -0.16 17.86
C HIS A 29 -12.78 1.07 17.15
N GLN A 30 -12.48 2.14 17.88
CA GLN A 30 -11.86 3.34 17.28
C GLN A 30 -10.47 3.04 16.70
N VAL A 31 -9.65 2.28 17.42
CA VAL A 31 -8.34 1.85 16.92
C VAL A 31 -8.50 0.95 15.71
N GLN A 32 -9.44 0.01 15.75
CA GLN A 32 -9.72 -0.88 14.61
C GLN A 32 -10.11 -0.10 13.36
N GLU A 33 -10.99 0.89 13.51
CA GLU A 33 -11.41 1.75 12.40
C GLU A 33 -10.24 2.57 11.85
N SER A 34 -9.43 3.13 12.72
CA SER A 34 -8.23 3.88 12.34
C SER A 34 -7.24 3.00 11.56
N LEU A 35 -7.02 1.77 12.01
CA LEU A 35 -6.15 0.80 11.31
C LEU A 35 -6.72 0.44 9.93
N ASN A 36 -8.02 0.25 9.85
CA ASN A 36 -8.68 -0.04 8.57
C ASN A 36 -8.53 1.13 7.58
N ASN A 37 -8.70 2.35 8.05
CA ASN A 37 -8.51 3.55 7.23
C ASN A 37 -7.07 3.69 6.76
N SER A 38 -6.10 3.42 7.64
CA SER A 38 -4.68 3.43 7.27
C SER A 38 -4.35 2.38 6.23
N ALA A 39 -4.91 1.19 6.34
CA ALA A 39 -4.74 0.12 5.36
C ALA A 39 -5.30 0.52 3.98
N ARG A 40 -6.47 1.16 3.95
CA ARG A 40 -7.07 1.67 2.71
C ARG A 40 -6.20 2.75 2.07
N GLU A 41 -5.68 3.65 2.87
CA GLU A 41 -4.78 4.70 2.38
C GLU A 41 -3.53 4.10 1.74
N CYS A 42 -2.92 3.11 2.39
CA CYS A 42 -1.79 2.38 1.82
C CYS A 42 -2.15 1.71 0.50
N GLN A 43 -3.32 1.08 0.41
CA GLN A 43 -3.77 0.45 -0.84
C GLN A 43 -3.98 1.45 -1.96
N ASN A 44 -4.55 2.61 -1.65
CA ASN A 44 -4.72 3.69 -2.63
C ASN A 44 -3.37 4.20 -3.13
N ASN A 45 -2.40 4.33 -2.24
CA ASN A 45 -1.04 4.72 -2.60
C ASN A 45 -0.38 3.67 -3.51
N ILE A 46 -0.56 2.39 -3.23
CA ILE A 46 -0.06 1.30 -4.07
C ILE A 46 -0.63 1.41 -5.49
N LEU A 47 -1.93 1.65 -5.62
CA LEU A 47 -2.57 1.81 -6.93
C LEU A 47 -2.00 3.01 -7.68
N GLU A 48 -1.77 4.13 -6.99
CA GLU A 48 -1.19 5.32 -7.60
C GLU A 48 0.24 5.07 -8.08
N TYR A 49 1.06 4.42 -7.26
CA TYR A 49 2.42 4.07 -7.66
C TYR A 49 2.45 3.10 -8.84
N LYS A 50 1.53 2.15 -8.90
CA LYS A 50 1.40 1.25 -10.06
C LYS A 50 1.11 2.03 -11.34
N ARG A 51 0.23 3.04 -11.29
CA ARG A 51 -0.04 3.91 -12.44
C ARG A 51 1.21 4.68 -12.87
N GLN A 52 1.95 5.23 -11.91
CA GLN A 52 3.19 5.94 -12.19
C GLN A 52 4.22 5.02 -12.84
N ILE A 53 4.34 3.79 -12.37
CA ILE A 53 5.24 2.79 -12.97
C ILE A 53 4.83 2.50 -14.42
N GLU A 54 3.55 2.32 -14.71
CA GLU A 54 3.08 2.11 -16.08
C GLU A 54 3.44 3.27 -17.01
N VAL A 55 3.28 4.50 -16.53
CA VAL A 55 3.65 5.70 -17.30
C VAL A 55 5.17 5.71 -17.57
N LEU A 56 5.97 5.44 -16.55
CA LEU A 56 7.42 5.39 -16.67
C LEU A 56 7.89 4.27 -17.61
N GLU A 57 7.24 3.12 -17.57
CA GLU A 57 7.54 2.01 -18.49
C GLU A 57 7.28 2.42 -19.94
N LYS A 58 6.16 3.09 -20.21
CA LYS A 58 5.85 3.61 -21.55
C LYS A 58 6.89 4.64 -22.02
N GLN A 59 7.30 5.52 -21.13
CA GLN A 59 8.35 6.50 -21.42
C GLN A 59 9.68 5.82 -21.71
N THR A 60 10.03 4.80 -20.95
CA THR A 60 11.25 4.00 -21.17
C THR A 60 11.23 3.37 -22.55
N HIS A 61 10.14 2.76 -22.97
CA HIS A 61 10.00 2.18 -24.29
C HIS A 61 10.13 3.22 -25.40
N LYS A 62 9.55 4.39 -25.19
CA LYS A 62 9.66 5.51 -26.14
C LYS A 62 11.10 5.95 -26.32
N PHE A 63 11.81 6.16 -25.23
CA PHE A 63 13.22 6.59 -25.27
C PHE A 63 14.12 5.51 -25.87
N ASN A 64 13.89 4.25 -25.55
CA ASN A 64 14.64 3.15 -26.14
C ASN A 64 14.44 3.07 -27.66
N ARG A 65 13.22 3.29 -28.16
CA ARG A 65 12.97 3.36 -29.60
C ARG A 65 13.68 4.54 -30.25
N GLN A 66 13.65 5.70 -29.62
CA GLN A 66 14.37 6.89 -30.12
C GLN A 66 15.86 6.67 -30.15
N TYR A 67 16.41 6.04 -29.11
CA TYR A 67 17.81 5.66 -29.07
C TYR A 67 18.19 4.73 -30.22
N ALA A 68 17.39 3.68 -30.43
CA ALA A 68 17.63 2.72 -31.52
C ALA A 68 17.57 3.38 -32.90
N GLN A 69 16.56 4.24 -33.13
CA GLN A 69 16.43 4.99 -34.39
C GLN A 69 17.63 5.90 -34.65
N LEU A 70 18.05 6.63 -33.61
CA LEU A 70 19.20 7.51 -33.72
C LEU A 70 20.49 6.72 -33.99
N ASN A 71 20.65 5.59 -33.31
CA ASN A 71 21.80 4.70 -33.51
C ASN A 71 21.85 4.19 -34.94
N ASP A 72 20.74 3.83 -35.55
CA ASP A 72 20.64 3.40 -36.96
C ASP A 72 21.05 4.54 -37.90
N ILE A 73 20.58 5.75 -37.64
CA ILE A 73 20.92 6.94 -38.43
C ILE A 73 22.43 7.22 -38.33
N ILE A 74 23.00 7.17 -37.16
CA ILE A 74 24.46 7.37 -36.93
C ILE A 74 25.23 6.31 -37.69
N SER A 75 24.83 5.06 -37.65
CA SER A 75 25.48 3.97 -38.39
C SER A 75 25.46 4.19 -39.89
N LEU A 76 24.32 4.67 -40.44
CA LEU A 76 24.20 5.01 -41.86
C LEU A 76 25.16 6.14 -42.23
N PHE A 77 25.25 7.20 -41.46
CA PHE A 77 26.15 8.30 -41.71
C PHE A 77 27.62 7.87 -41.66
N ILE A 78 27.99 7.00 -40.76
CA ILE A 78 29.36 6.45 -40.68
C ILE A 78 29.66 5.63 -41.92
N GLN A 79 28.72 4.79 -42.39
CA GLN A 79 28.91 3.96 -43.59
C GLN A 79 29.02 4.80 -44.88
N THR A 80 28.21 5.84 -45.01
CA THR A 80 28.20 6.69 -46.21
C THR A 80 29.31 7.72 -46.22
N GLY A 81 29.81 8.11 -45.06
CA GLY A 81 30.92 9.07 -44.92
C GLY A 81 32.31 8.50 -45.20
N ASN A 82 32.40 7.18 -45.32
CA ASN A 82 33.63 6.49 -45.66
C ASN A 82 33.64 6.10 -47.13
#